data_48d96cb0677cfaeff5c226c58e9f65ed
#
_entry.id   48d96cb0677cfaeff5c226c58e9f65ed
#
_cell.length_a   1.000
_cell.length_b   1.000
_cell.length_c   1.000
_cell.angle_alpha   90.00
_cell.angle_beta   90.00
_cell.angle_gamma   90.00
#
_symmetry.space_group_name_H-M   'P 1'
#
loop_
_entity.id
_entity.type
_entity.pdbx_description
1 polymer ?
#
loop_
_entity_poly.entity_id
_entity_poly.type
_entity_poly.pdbx_seq_one_letter_code
_entity_poly.pdbx_strand_id
1 'polypeptide(L)'
;MKHLLTFALTLFAVVAIAQNPVLGKWKTIDDETGRIKSVVEITERNGKIYGQVIELFRLPDEDQNPICDECEDDRKDQPALGMEIVRDMVPVAGALEWEDGTICDPKNGKIYDCEMWLEEGNMDELKVRGYIFFLFRTQTWLRQK
;
A
#
# COMPACT_ATOMS: atom_id res chain seq x y z
N MET A 1 53.44 15.00 39.05
CA MET A 1 52.64 15.40 37.90
C MET A 1 51.63 14.30 37.65
N LYS A 2 50.38 14.56 37.98
CA LYS A 2 49.28 13.58 37.80
C LYS A 2 48.54 13.98 36.53
N HIS A 3 48.66 13.17 35.47
CA HIS A 3 47.89 13.35 34.24
C HIS A 3 46.49 12.69 34.43
N LEU A 4 45.47 13.55 34.59
CA LEU A 4 44.09 13.13 34.53
C LEU A 4 43.72 12.88 33.05
N LEU A 5 43.55 11.61 32.69
CA LEU A 5 43.02 11.24 31.37
C LEU A 5 41.51 11.31 31.42
N THR A 6 40.91 12.39 30.91
CA THR A 6 39.45 12.52 30.81
C THR A 6 38.97 11.72 29.60
N PHE A 7 38.34 10.56 29.89
CA PHE A 7 37.73 9.75 28.85
C PHE A 7 36.34 10.34 28.53
N ALA A 8 36.25 11.05 27.39
CA ALA A 8 34.99 11.57 26.91
C ALA A 8 34.19 10.41 26.27
N LEU A 9 33.16 9.97 26.99
CA LEU A 9 32.20 8.96 26.53
C LEU A 9 31.23 9.64 25.56
N THR A 10 31.47 9.52 24.26
CA THR A 10 30.53 9.98 23.22
C THR A 10 29.34 9.01 23.17
N LEU A 11 28.20 9.44 23.67
CA LEU A 11 26.94 8.73 23.58
C LEU A 11 26.39 8.87 22.17
N PHE A 12 26.56 7.84 21.33
CA PHE A 12 25.88 7.76 20.04
C PHE A 12 24.40 7.45 20.30
N ALA A 13 23.54 8.44 20.17
CA ALA A 13 22.10 8.23 20.12
C ALA A 13 21.75 7.55 18.79
N VAL A 14 21.45 6.27 18.81
CA VAL A 14 20.87 5.55 17.69
C VAL A 14 19.42 5.99 17.56
N VAL A 15 19.14 6.87 16.61
CA VAL A 15 17.76 7.21 16.25
C VAL A 15 17.19 6.00 15.51
N ALA A 16 16.40 5.18 16.18
CA ALA A 16 15.61 4.15 15.56
C ALA A 16 14.52 4.85 14.71
N ILE A 17 14.71 4.90 13.40
CA ILE A 17 13.66 5.33 12.48
C ILE A 17 12.62 4.20 12.48
N ALA A 18 11.48 4.45 13.11
CA ALA A 18 10.36 3.51 13.07
C ALA A 18 9.90 3.38 11.62
N GLN A 19 10.00 2.17 11.06
CA GLN A 19 9.54 1.90 9.70
C GLN A 19 8.01 2.09 9.63
N ASN A 20 7.54 2.74 8.56
CA ASN A 20 6.11 2.94 8.32
C ASN A 20 5.38 1.58 8.27
N PRO A 21 4.43 1.32 9.16
CA PRO A 21 3.85 -0.03 9.32
C PRO A 21 3.03 -0.50 8.13
N VAL A 22 2.61 0.39 7.21
CA VAL A 22 1.88 0.00 6.01
C VAL A 22 2.79 -0.60 4.93
N LEU A 23 4.10 -0.36 5.00
CA LEU A 23 5.05 -0.84 3.99
C LEU A 23 5.11 -2.37 3.97
N GLY A 24 5.30 -2.91 2.78
CA GLY A 24 5.44 -4.34 2.54
C GLY A 24 4.41 -4.88 1.57
N LYS A 25 4.18 -6.18 1.61
CA LYS A 25 3.36 -6.91 0.65
C LYS A 25 2.01 -7.27 1.24
N TRP A 26 0.96 -7.06 0.45
CA TRP A 26 -0.42 -7.25 0.88
C TRP A 26 -1.18 -8.07 -0.15
N LYS A 27 -1.85 -9.13 0.31
CA LYS A 27 -2.76 -9.95 -0.51
C LYS A 27 -4.10 -9.25 -0.61
N THR A 28 -4.55 -8.98 -1.83
CA THR A 28 -5.89 -8.47 -2.07
C THR A 28 -6.89 -9.62 -2.18
N ILE A 29 -8.08 -9.42 -1.65
CA ILE A 29 -9.11 -10.45 -1.57
C ILE A 29 -10.27 -10.09 -2.50
N ASP A 30 -10.77 -11.05 -3.23
CA ASP A 30 -12.02 -10.91 -3.98
C ASP A 30 -13.21 -10.94 -3.03
N ASP A 31 -14.03 -9.89 -3.02
CA ASP A 31 -15.14 -9.76 -2.08
C ASP A 31 -16.28 -10.73 -2.34
N GLU A 32 -16.42 -11.21 -3.57
CA GLU A 32 -17.49 -12.14 -3.93
C GLU A 32 -17.12 -13.60 -3.60
N THR A 33 -15.85 -13.96 -3.84
CA THR A 33 -15.39 -15.34 -3.73
C THR A 33 -14.52 -15.62 -2.51
N GLY A 34 -13.97 -14.57 -1.87
CA GLY A 34 -12.99 -14.69 -0.78
C GLY A 34 -11.61 -15.16 -1.22
N ARG A 35 -11.37 -15.27 -2.52
CA ARG A 35 -10.07 -15.72 -3.07
C ARG A 35 -9.05 -14.58 -3.11
N ILE A 36 -7.80 -14.96 -2.96
CA ILE A 36 -6.68 -14.02 -3.20
C ILE A 36 -6.65 -13.69 -4.70
N LYS A 37 -6.66 -12.39 -5.02
CA LYS A 37 -6.62 -11.88 -6.40
C LYS A 37 -5.23 -11.48 -6.85
N SER A 38 -4.50 -10.81 -5.96
CA SER A 38 -3.19 -10.25 -6.27
C SER A 38 -2.37 -10.02 -5.01
N VAL A 39 -1.10 -9.72 -5.20
CA VAL A 39 -0.25 -9.13 -4.16
C VAL A 39 0.11 -7.72 -4.61
N VAL A 40 -0.07 -6.77 -3.71
CA VAL A 40 0.31 -5.37 -3.87
C VAL A 40 1.47 -5.07 -2.93
N GLU A 41 2.56 -4.56 -3.46
CA GLU A 41 3.68 -4.05 -2.66
C GLU A 41 3.49 -2.56 -2.39
N ILE A 42 3.44 -2.20 -1.12
CA ILE A 42 3.32 -0.81 -0.69
C ILE A 42 4.71 -0.27 -0.36
N THR A 43 5.04 0.85 -0.99
CA THR A 43 6.31 1.57 -0.85
C THR A 43 6.09 3.04 -0.55
N GLU A 44 7.13 3.72 -0.09
CA GLU A 44 7.12 5.15 0.20
C GLU A 44 8.08 5.89 -0.72
N ARG A 45 7.59 7.00 -1.30
CA ARG A 45 8.40 7.93 -2.09
C ARG A 45 8.05 9.36 -1.69
N ASN A 46 9.04 10.17 -1.33
CA ASN A 46 8.84 11.58 -0.97
C ASN A 46 7.75 11.81 0.10
N GLY A 47 7.68 10.92 1.10
CA GLY A 47 6.71 11.00 2.19
C GLY A 47 5.29 10.56 1.84
N LYS A 48 5.05 10.07 0.62
CA LYS A 48 3.76 9.53 0.19
C LYS A 48 3.83 8.04 -0.08
N ILE A 49 2.70 7.37 0.05
CA ILE A 49 2.57 5.92 -0.10
C ILE A 49 1.99 5.56 -1.48
N TYR A 50 2.58 4.52 -2.08
CA TYR A 50 2.21 3.97 -3.38
C TYR A 50 2.08 2.46 -3.29
N GLY A 51 1.23 1.87 -4.13
CA GLY A 51 1.02 0.43 -4.16
C GLY A 51 1.05 -0.12 -5.58
N GLN A 52 1.95 -1.08 -5.82
CA GLN A 52 2.16 -1.73 -7.12
C GLN A 52 1.74 -3.19 -7.08
N VAL A 53 1.00 -3.64 -8.08
CA VAL A 53 0.67 -5.06 -8.27
C VAL A 53 1.93 -5.83 -8.67
N ILE A 54 2.37 -6.76 -7.82
CA ILE A 54 3.59 -7.56 -8.07
C ILE A 54 3.28 -9.02 -8.40
N GLU A 55 2.05 -9.48 -8.16
CA GLU A 55 1.62 -10.83 -8.44
C GLU A 55 0.11 -10.86 -8.73
N LEU A 56 -0.32 -11.71 -9.66
CA LEU A 56 -1.73 -11.95 -9.97
C LEU A 56 -2.06 -13.43 -9.81
N PHE A 57 -3.20 -13.73 -9.21
CA PHE A 57 -3.74 -15.08 -9.06
C PHE A 57 -4.96 -15.24 -9.97
N ARG A 58 -4.73 -15.78 -11.18
CA ARG A 58 -5.76 -15.96 -12.20
C ARG A 58 -6.19 -17.42 -12.29
N LEU A 59 -7.49 -17.65 -12.50
CA LEU A 59 -7.99 -18.98 -12.83
C LEU A 59 -7.52 -19.39 -14.25
N PRO A 60 -7.43 -20.71 -14.54
CA PRO A 60 -6.98 -21.17 -15.86
C PRO A 60 -7.82 -20.69 -17.04
N ASP A 61 -9.11 -20.39 -16.81
CA ASP A 61 -10.06 -19.88 -17.80
C ASP A 61 -10.11 -18.33 -17.91
N GLU A 62 -9.39 -17.64 -17.04
CA GLU A 62 -9.25 -16.19 -17.08
C GLU A 62 -8.07 -15.75 -17.95
N ASP A 63 -8.11 -14.50 -18.44
CA ASP A 63 -6.96 -13.88 -19.10
C ASP A 63 -5.77 -13.85 -18.14
N GLN A 64 -4.66 -14.48 -18.51
CA GLN A 64 -3.45 -14.57 -17.68
C GLN A 64 -2.62 -13.28 -17.71
N ASN A 65 -2.83 -12.41 -18.67
CA ASN A 65 -2.09 -11.16 -18.84
C ASN A 65 -3.04 -9.96 -19.07
N PRO A 66 -3.96 -9.67 -18.12
CA PRO A 66 -4.93 -8.61 -18.31
C PRO A 66 -4.24 -7.24 -18.42
N ILE A 67 -4.78 -6.40 -19.29
CA ILE A 67 -4.39 -5.00 -19.43
C ILE A 67 -5.54 -4.10 -18.98
N CYS A 68 -5.25 -2.85 -18.64
CA CYS A 68 -6.28 -1.85 -18.36
C CYS A 68 -6.67 -1.12 -19.64
N ASP A 69 -7.55 -1.70 -20.41
CA ASP A 69 -8.05 -1.10 -21.67
C ASP A 69 -9.06 0.04 -21.44
N GLU A 70 -9.65 0.13 -20.25
CA GLU A 70 -10.57 1.19 -19.85
C GLU A 70 -9.91 2.32 -19.03
N CYS A 71 -8.62 2.21 -18.69
CA CYS A 71 -7.89 3.31 -18.06
C CYS A 71 -7.77 4.52 -18.99
N GLU A 72 -7.82 5.72 -18.46
CA GLU A 72 -7.77 6.97 -19.22
C GLU A 72 -6.45 7.75 -19.03
N ASP A 73 -5.64 7.38 -18.05
CA ASP A 73 -4.35 8.01 -17.73
C ASP A 73 -3.15 7.21 -18.28
N ASP A 74 -1.97 7.39 -17.70
CA ASP A 74 -0.74 6.68 -18.06
C ASP A 74 -0.82 5.15 -17.95
N ARG A 75 -1.88 4.63 -17.30
CA ARG A 75 -2.16 3.20 -17.17
C ARG A 75 -2.97 2.61 -18.34
N LYS A 76 -3.39 3.43 -19.29
CA LYS A 76 -4.12 3.01 -20.48
C LYS A 76 -3.36 1.93 -21.24
N ASP A 77 -4.02 0.79 -21.48
CA ASP A 77 -3.48 -0.37 -22.19
C ASP A 77 -2.22 -1.00 -21.54
N GLN A 78 -1.92 -0.64 -20.30
CA GLN A 78 -0.81 -1.21 -19.57
C GLN A 78 -1.21 -2.52 -18.87
N PRO A 79 -0.27 -3.48 -18.70
CA PRO A 79 -0.54 -4.69 -17.95
C PRO A 79 -0.96 -4.39 -16.49
N ALA A 80 -1.94 -5.15 -15.98
CA ALA A 80 -2.30 -5.09 -14.56
C ALA A 80 -1.14 -5.53 -13.67
N LEU A 81 -0.37 -6.53 -14.11
CA LEU A 81 0.88 -6.91 -13.43
C LEU A 81 1.92 -5.80 -13.60
N GLY A 82 2.44 -5.31 -12.49
CA GLY A 82 3.39 -4.18 -12.44
C GLY A 82 2.71 -2.80 -12.36
N MET A 83 1.38 -2.74 -12.43
CA MET A 83 0.66 -1.47 -12.37
C MET A 83 0.66 -0.89 -10.97
N GLU A 84 0.93 0.42 -10.87
CA GLU A 84 0.76 1.19 -9.66
C GLU A 84 -0.71 1.58 -9.51
N ILE A 85 -1.42 0.84 -8.65
CA ILE A 85 -2.86 1.03 -8.44
C ILE A 85 -3.18 1.98 -7.29
N VAL A 86 -2.30 2.10 -6.29
CA VAL A 86 -2.44 3.07 -5.19
C VAL A 86 -1.44 4.19 -5.41
N ARG A 87 -1.91 5.44 -5.34
CA ARG A 87 -1.07 6.62 -5.57
C ARG A 87 -1.33 7.72 -4.54
N ASP A 88 -0.24 8.41 -4.18
CA ASP A 88 -0.25 9.68 -3.45
C ASP A 88 -0.91 9.66 -2.07
N MET A 89 -0.94 8.51 -1.39
CA MET A 89 -1.49 8.44 -0.04
C MET A 89 -0.64 9.22 0.95
N VAL A 90 -1.28 10.08 1.72
CA VAL A 90 -0.63 10.96 2.70
C VAL A 90 -0.82 10.40 4.12
N PRO A 91 0.26 10.19 4.89
CA PRO A 91 0.15 9.76 6.28
C PRO A 91 -0.60 10.80 7.13
N VAL A 92 -1.50 10.33 7.98
CA VAL A 92 -2.14 11.16 9.01
C VAL A 92 -1.25 11.18 10.26
N ALA A 93 -0.85 12.36 10.70
CA ALA A 93 0.04 12.52 11.84
C ALA A 93 -0.57 11.91 13.12
N GLY A 94 0.20 11.05 13.81
CA GLY A 94 -0.21 10.41 15.06
C GLY A 94 -1.25 9.30 14.93
N ALA A 95 -1.56 8.86 13.71
CA ALA A 95 -2.52 7.80 13.43
C ALA A 95 -1.93 6.71 12.54
N LEU A 96 -2.54 5.53 12.54
CA LEU A 96 -2.24 4.43 11.62
C LEU A 96 -3.13 4.55 10.37
N GLU A 97 -3.15 5.71 9.77
CA GLU A 97 -4.05 6.09 8.68
C GLU A 97 -3.29 6.82 7.56
N TRP A 98 -3.77 6.64 6.33
CA TRP A 98 -3.29 7.29 5.12
C TRP A 98 -4.50 7.72 4.30
N GLU A 99 -4.49 8.97 3.82
CA GLU A 99 -5.63 9.58 3.12
C GLU A 99 -5.17 10.42 1.92
N ASP A 100 -6.12 11.09 1.25
CA ASP A 100 -5.88 12.03 0.15
C ASP A 100 -5.20 11.45 -1.09
N GLY A 101 -5.15 10.12 -1.22
CA GLY A 101 -4.66 9.45 -2.39
C GLY A 101 -5.78 8.83 -3.22
N THR A 102 -5.39 8.01 -4.18
CA THR A 102 -6.30 7.32 -5.09
C THR A 102 -6.00 5.85 -5.21
N ILE A 103 -7.02 5.06 -5.57
CA ILE A 103 -6.88 3.67 -5.98
C ILE A 103 -7.56 3.45 -7.33
N CYS A 104 -6.86 2.77 -8.24
CA CYS A 104 -7.37 2.39 -9.55
C CYS A 104 -7.79 0.92 -9.56
N ASP A 105 -8.96 0.65 -10.14
CA ASP A 105 -9.37 -0.71 -10.50
C ASP A 105 -8.99 -0.99 -11.96
N PRO A 106 -7.98 -1.80 -12.23
CA PRO A 106 -7.54 -2.06 -13.61
C PRO A 106 -8.57 -2.84 -14.44
N LYS A 107 -9.56 -3.46 -13.80
CA LYS A 107 -10.63 -4.19 -14.49
C LYS A 107 -11.60 -3.27 -15.25
N ASN A 108 -11.83 -2.08 -14.72
CA ASN A 108 -12.79 -1.11 -15.29
C ASN A 108 -12.21 0.29 -15.51
N GLY A 109 -10.93 0.49 -15.21
CA GLY A 109 -10.23 1.76 -15.35
C GLY A 109 -10.66 2.88 -14.41
N LYS A 110 -11.56 2.62 -13.47
CA LYS A 110 -12.04 3.63 -12.54
C LYS A 110 -11.02 3.97 -11.47
N ILE A 111 -10.93 5.25 -11.17
CA ILE A 111 -10.09 5.80 -10.11
C ILE A 111 -11.01 6.29 -8.99
N TYR A 112 -10.72 5.84 -7.77
CA TYR A 112 -11.47 6.19 -6.57
C TYR A 112 -10.58 7.01 -5.64
N ASP A 113 -11.14 7.99 -4.96
CA ASP A 113 -10.49 8.56 -3.79
C ASP A 113 -10.30 7.46 -2.76
N CYS A 114 -9.16 7.46 -2.08
CA CYS A 114 -8.76 6.34 -1.23
C CYS A 114 -8.34 6.78 0.15
N GLU A 115 -8.76 6.02 1.14
CA GLU A 115 -8.19 6.03 2.48
C GLU A 115 -7.81 4.60 2.90
N MET A 116 -6.78 4.49 3.73
CA MET A 116 -6.30 3.22 4.27
C MET A 116 -6.02 3.37 5.75
N TRP A 117 -6.21 2.29 6.51
CA TRP A 117 -5.84 2.25 7.93
C TRP A 117 -5.52 0.86 8.44
N LEU A 118 -4.70 0.84 9.48
CA LEU A 118 -4.44 -0.34 10.31
C LEU A 118 -5.08 -0.13 11.68
N GLU A 119 -5.59 -1.19 12.27
CA GLU A 119 -6.11 -1.16 13.63
C GLU A 119 -5.01 -1.50 14.63
N GLU A 120 -4.98 -0.83 15.79
CA GLU A 120 -4.09 -1.20 16.88
C GLU A 120 -4.33 -2.65 17.29
N GLY A 121 -3.23 -3.41 17.44
CA GLY A 121 -3.28 -4.83 17.79
C GLY A 121 -3.55 -5.78 16.61
N ASN A 122 -3.81 -5.26 15.41
CA ASN A 122 -3.95 -6.06 14.19
C ASN A 122 -3.22 -5.42 13.00
N MET A 123 -1.91 -5.50 12.98
CA MET A 123 -1.05 -4.93 11.94
C MET A 123 -0.96 -5.80 10.68
N ASP A 124 -1.65 -6.94 10.65
CA ASP A 124 -1.66 -7.88 9.52
C ASP A 124 -2.90 -7.73 8.63
N GLU A 125 -3.80 -6.83 8.97
CA GLU A 125 -4.98 -6.47 8.18
C GLU A 125 -4.99 -4.98 7.84
N LEU A 126 -4.89 -4.66 6.56
CA LEU A 126 -5.00 -3.30 6.04
C LEU A 126 -6.41 -3.08 5.51
N LYS A 127 -7.09 -2.09 6.03
CA LYS A 127 -8.37 -1.62 5.49
C LYS A 127 -8.08 -0.63 4.37
N VAL A 128 -8.71 -0.86 3.21
CA VAL A 128 -8.57 -0.03 2.02
C VAL A 128 -9.96 0.36 1.55
N ARG A 129 -10.26 1.64 1.57
CA ARG A 129 -11.58 2.19 1.20
C ARG A 129 -11.47 3.09 -0.01
N GLY A 130 -12.25 2.76 -1.04
CA GLY A 130 -12.42 3.60 -2.21
C GLY A 130 -13.76 4.35 -2.17
N TYR A 131 -13.76 5.60 -2.63
CA TYR A 131 -14.93 6.47 -2.68
C TYR A 131 -15.20 6.94 -4.10
N ILE A 132 -16.49 6.91 -4.49
CA ILE A 132 -17.04 7.70 -5.60
C ILE A 132 -18.17 8.55 -5.02
N PHE A 133 -18.02 9.86 -5.00
CA PHE A 133 -18.94 10.79 -4.34
C PHE A 133 -19.13 10.40 -2.86
N PHE A 134 -20.38 10.10 -2.45
CA PHE A 134 -20.71 9.65 -1.09
C PHE A 134 -20.78 8.12 -0.95
N LEU A 135 -20.63 7.36 -2.04
CA LEU A 135 -20.60 5.90 -2.04
C LEU A 135 -19.19 5.42 -1.76
N PHE A 136 -19.08 4.38 -0.93
CA PHE A 136 -17.78 3.79 -0.61
C PHE A 136 -17.85 2.26 -0.53
N ARG A 137 -16.69 1.64 -0.71
CA ARG A 137 -16.47 0.21 -0.51
C ARG A 137 -15.16 0.01 0.23
N THR A 138 -15.20 -0.80 1.29
CA THR A 138 -14.02 -1.14 2.10
C THR A 138 -13.61 -2.58 1.83
N GLN A 139 -12.34 -2.76 1.51
CA GLN A 139 -11.69 -4.08 1.39
C GLN A 139 -10.73 -4.29 2.55
N THR A 140 -10.49 -5.54 2.89
CA THR A 140 -9.44 -5.94 3.82
C THR A 140 -8.35 -6.67 3.05
N TRP A 141 -7.14 -6.12 3.09
CA TRP A 141 -5.96 -6.76 2.53
C TRP A 141 -5.17 -7.43 3.64
N LEU A 142 -4.63 -8.61 3.36
CA LEU A 142 -3.90 -9.42 4.35
C LEU A 142 -2.40 -9.33 4.11
N ARG A 143 -1.64 -9.08 5.18
CA ARG A 143 -0.18 -9.02 5.08
C ARG A 143 0.38 -10.35 4.59
N GLN A 144 1.23 -10.27 3.58
CA GLN A 144 2.05 -11.42 3.14
C GLN A 144 3.35 -11.42 3.94
N LYS A 145 3.56 -12.51 4.67
CA LYS A 145 4.80 -12.76 5.43
C LYS A 145 5.82 -13.50 4.60
#